data_5ade30cb4bef0fd1a101ce320373a800
#
_entry.id   5ade30cb4bef0fd1a101ce320373a800
#
_cell.length_a   1.000
_cell.length_b   1.000
_cell.length_c   1.000
_cell.angle_alpha   90.00
_cell.angle_beta   90.00
_cell.angle_gamma   90.00
#
_symmetry.space_group_name_H-M   'P 1'
#
loop_
_entity.id
_entity.type
_entity.pdbx_description
1 polymer ?
#
loop_
_entity_poly.entity_id
_entity_poly.type
_entity_poly.pdbx_seq_one_letter_code
_entity_poly.pdbx_strand_id
1 'polypeptide(L)'
;MTRWENYLSTAEEIILIYDGEVPLHHFLKGFFKQRPYMGSRDRRWVSQLVYHYYRLGHLWKDEREVPERILKGAFLCESESNELLQFFHPDWNEKIGLPLAEKLQLLSFNGQLQDIFPSLPLLSADIDPTAFAYSFFTQPHLFIRTRNNKQAAIIQLLQKAGITFTTTGTDTIVLPNSTKIDTIITNKSWYEIQDLSSQKVGNLFHPEAGERWWDCCAASGGKSIMLIDKQPGVKLMVSDVRASIIQNLHQRFKEAGIRQYEAVILDLTTAVLPEVIREKQFDQIILDAPCTGSGTWARSPENVYYFNEESIASYQQLQKRIATNVIPLLKPGGSLIYITCSVFSKENEDVVAFLEAQTGLKKQEGGVIKGYNDRADSMFAVRLTK
;
A
#
# COMPACT_ATOMS: atom_id res chain seq x y z
N MET A 1 -18.66 25.90 23.36
CA MET A 1 -18.15 24.67 22.77
C MET A 1 -16.69 24.53 23.18
N THR A 2 -16.31 23.41 23.78
CA THR A 2 -14.92 23.13 24.16
C THR A 2 -14.07 22.81 22.93
N ARG A 3 -12.75 22.77 23.10
CA ARG A 3 -11.83 22.38 22.03
C ARG A 3 -12.17 20.97 21.46
N TRP A 4 -12.52 20.04 22.33
CA TRP A 4 -12.79 18.65 21.95
C TRP A 4 -14.10 18.50 21.19
N GLU A 5 -15.15 19.22 21.63
CA GLU A 5 -16.44 19.30 20.90
C GLU A 5 -16.24 19.91 19.51
N ASN A 6 -15.40 20.96 19.38
CA ASN A 6 -15.08 21.55 18.08
C ASN A 6 -14.35 20.56 17.13
N TYR A 7 -13.40 19.78 17.65
CA TYR A 7 -12.73 18.78 16.82
C TYR A 7 -13.66 17.68 16.37
N LEU A 8 -14.52 17.19 17.28
CA LEU A 8 -15.51 16.15 16.98
C LEU A 8 -16.53 16.64 15.94
N SER A 9 -17.09 17.83 16.12
CA SER A 9 -18.04 18.44 15.16
C SER A 9 -17.40 18.71 13.79
N THR A 10 -16.12 19.13 13.76
CA THR A 10 -15.42 19.33 12.48
C THR A 10 -15.13 17.98 11.78
N ALA A 11 -14.82 16.93 12.53
CA ALA A 11 -14.63 15.60 11.97
C ALA A 11 -15.96 15.04 11.42
N GLU A 12 -17.06 15.24 12.14
CA GLU A 12 -18.41 14.92 11.67
C GLU A 12 -18.76 15.65 10.37
N GLU A 13 -18.54 16.97 10.31
CA GLU A 13 -18.73 17.76 9.08
C GLU A 13 -17.99 17.13 7.89
N ILE A 14 -16.71 16.75 8.07
CA ILE A 14 -15.90 16.13 7.03
C ILE A 14 -16.52 14.80 6.59
N ILE A 15 -16.91 13.95 7.52
CA ILE A 15 -17.47 12.63 7.25
C ILE A 15 -18.78 12.72 6.47
N LEU A 16 -19.63 13.70 6.83
CA LEU A 16 -20.93 13.91 6.17
C LEU A 16 -20.81 14.43 4.73
N ILE A 17 -19.72 15.12 4.38
CA ILE A 17 -19.53 15.69 3.03
C ILE A 17 -18.55 14.90 2.16
N TYR A 18 -17.81 13.96 2.74
CA TYR A 18 -16.85 13.13 1.98
C TYR A 18 -17.57 11.95 1.33
N ASP A 19 -17.42 11.80 0.02
CA ASP A 19 -18.10 10.82 -0.83
C ASP A 19 -17.25 9.64 -1.29
N GLY A 20 -15.93 9.65 -0.99
CA GLY A 20 -15.01 8.60 -1.42
C GLY A 20 -14.46 8.73 -2.85
N GLU A 21 -14.86 9.73 -3.65
CA GLU A 21 -14.41 9.88 -5.04
C GLU A 21 -12.92 10.19 -5.17
N VAL A 22 -12.37 10.93 -4.21
CA VAL A 22 -10.94 11.24 -4.16
C VAL A 22 -10.30 10.66 -2.90
N PRO A 23 -9.00 10.31 -2.90
CA PRO A 23 -8.35 9.83 -1.69
C PRO A 23 -8.53 10.78 -0.50
N LEU A 24 -8.86 10.27 0.67
CA LEU A 24 -9.20 11.06 1.87
C LEU A 24 -8.14 12.11 2.21
N HIS A 25 -6.86 11.78 2.08
CA HIS A 25 -5.78 12.73 2.36
C HIS A 25 -5.75 13.94 1.41
N HIS A 26 -6.19 13.77 0.15
CA HIS A 26 -6.36 14.88 -0.80
C HIS A 26 -7.58 15.72 -0.44
N PHE A 27 -8.69 15.08 -0.10
CA PHE A 27 -9.89 15.76 0.38
C PHE A 27 -9.60 16.62 1.61
N LEU A 28 -8.97 16.04 2.64
CA LEU A 28 -8.57 16.74 3.87
C LEU A 28 -7.65 17.93 3.59
N LYS A 29 -6.69 17.77 2.68
CA LYS A 29 -5.81 18.88 2.26
C LYS A 29 -6.61 20.04 1.65
N GLY A 30 -7.58 19.75 0.80
CA GLY A 30 -8.51 20.72 0.20
C GLY A 30 -9.37 21.41 1.26
N PHE A 31 -9.98 20.62 2.15
CA PHE A 31 -10.82 21.08 3.25
C PHE A 31 -10.08 22.08 4.18
N PHE A 32 -8.87 21.71 4.61
CA PHE A 32 -8.08 22.57 5.50
C PHE A 32 -7.48 23.80 4.80
N LYS A 33 -7.30 23.77 3.48
CA LYS A 33 -6.88 24.94 2.71
C LYS A 33 -7.92 26.06 2.77
N GLN A 34 -9.20 25.69 2.83
CA GLN A 34 -10.32 26.64 2.94
C GLN A 34 -10.50 27.16 4.39
N ARG A 35 -9.79 26.59 5.37
CA ARG A 35 -9.89 26.91 6.82
C ARG A 35 -8.50 27.28 7.39
N PRO A 36 -7.90 28.41 6.94
CA PRO A 36 -6.54 28.80 7.33
C PRO A 36 -6.38 29.10 8.82
N TYR A 37 -7.48 29.38 9.53
CA TYR A 37 -7.51 29.60 10.96
C TYR A 37 -7.23 28.33 11.79
N MET A 38 -7.37 27.15 11.23
CA MET A 38 -7.04 25.90 11.91
C MET A 38 -5.53 25.68 11.91
N GLY A 39 -4.95 25.61 13.12
CA GLY A 39 -3.53 25.34 13.33
C GLY A 39 -3.13 23.90 12.96
N SER A 40 -1.83 23.64 12.91
CA SER A 40 -1.31 22.29 12.57
C SER A 40 -1.74 21.22 13.59
N ARG A 41 -1.88 21.60 14.87
CA ARG A 41 -2.37 20.71 15.94
C ARG A 41 -3.83 20.35 15.71
N ASP A 42 -4.68 21.33 15.38
CA ASP A 42 -6.11 21.12 15.17
C ASP A 42 -6.35 20.23 13.97
N ARG A 43 -5.68 20.53 12.85
CA ARG A 43 -5.75 19.71 11.61
C ARG A 43 -5.34 18.27 11.85
N ARG A 44 -4.32 18.04 12.69
CA ARG A 44 -3.87 16.68 13.02
C ARG A 44 -4.94 15.92 13.81
N TRP A 45 -5.51 16.54 14.86
CA TRP A 45 -6.56 15.91 15.65
C TRP A 45 -7.79 15.57 14.81
N VAL A 46 -8.30 16.56 14.06
CA VAL A 46 -9.46 16.34 13.19
C VAL A 46 -9.19 15.25 12.16
N SER A 47 -8.03 15.27 11.49
CA SER A 47 -7.67 14.21 10.54
C SER A 47 -7.64 12.84 11.21
N GLN A 48 -7.06 12.73 12.40
CA GLN A 48 -6.96 11.48 13.15
C GLN A 48 -8.35 10.93 13.47
N LEU A 49 -9.28 11.77 13.92
CA LEU A 49 -10.68 11.38 14.18
C LEU A 49 -11.40 10.87 12.93
N VAL A 50 -11.20 11.54 11.79
CA VAL A 50 -11.76 11.09 10.51
C VAL A 50 -11.17 9.74 10.09
N TYR A 51 -9.87 9.54 10.24
CA TYR A 51 -9.24 8.25 9.98
C TYR A 51 -9.74 7.15 10.93
N HIS A 52 -9.93 7.44 12.22
CA HIS A 52 -10.50 6.51 13.20
C HIS A 52 -11.90 6.04 12.79
N TYR A 53 -12.74 6.95 12.30
CA TYR A 53 -14.05 6.61 11.78
C TYR A 53 -13.98 5.61 10.63
N TYR A 54 -13.13 5.85 9.64
CA TYR A 54 -13.00 4.96 8.47
C TYR A 54 -12.28 3.63 8.80
N ARG A 55 -11.41 3.59 9.82
CA ARG A 55 -10.76 2.35 10.29
C ARG A 55 -11.73 1.33 10.85
N LEU A 56 -12.92 1.75 11.26
CA LEU A 56 -13.99 0.85 11.65
C LEU A 56 -14.55 0.03 10.48
N GLY A 57 -14.22 0.37 9.23
CA GLY A 57 -14.78 -0.26 8.05
C GLY A 57 -16.31 -0.16 8.05
N HIS A 58 -16.99 -1.30 7.99
CA HIS A 58 -18.45 -1.35 8.05
C HIS A 58 -19.01 -1.49 9.48
N LEU A 59 -18.15 -1.66 10.48
CA LEU A 59 -18.57 -1.80 11.87
C LEU A 59 -19.39 -0.58 12.30
N TRP A 60 -20.63 -0.81 12.76
CA TRP A 60 -21.61 0.22 13.10
C TRP A 60 -21.84 1.26 11.98
N LYS A 61 -21.82 0.83 10.71
CA LYS A 61 -22.01 1.73 9.56
C LYS A 61 -23.36 2.44 9.58
N ASP A 62 -24.38 1.76 10.11
CA ASP A 62 -25.75 2.27 10.20
C ASP A 62 -26.01 3.07 11.49
N GLU A 63 -24.98 3.33 12.30
CA GLU A 63 -25.11 4.15 13.50
C GLU A 63 -25.50 5.58 13.11
N ARG A 64 -26.61 6.08 13.67
CA ARG A 64 -27.13 7.43 13.37
C ARG A 64 -26.25 8.53 13.94
N GLU A 65 -25.59 8.26 15.06
CA GLU A 65 -24.74 9.21 15.79
C GLU A 65 -23.30 9.11 15.30
N VAL A 66 -22.96 9.87 14.25
CA VAL A 66 -21.59 9.94 13.70
C VAL A 66 -20.54 10.26 14.76
N PRO A 67 -20.76 11.24 15.69
CA PRO A 67 -19.82 11.50 16.78
C PRO A 67 -19.52 10.29 17.65
N GLU A 68 -20.54 9.49 18.01
CA GLU A 68 -20.35 8.30 18.83
C GLU A 68 -19.50 7.24 18.09
N ARG A 69 -19.74 7.05 16.79
CA ARG A 69 -18.93 6.14 15.98
C ARG A 69 -17.49 6.63 15.85
N ILE A 70 -17.23 7.94 15.77
CA ILE A 70 -15.87 8.52 15.82
C ILE A 70 -15.18 8.18 17.14
N LEU A 71 -15.87 8.33 18.28
CA LEU A 71 -15.33 8.06 19.62
C LEU A 71 -15.04 6.57 19.82
N LYS A 72 -15.92 5.67 19.35
CA LYS A 72 -15.66 4.22 19.30
C LYS A 72 -14.38 3.93 18.48
N GLY A 73 -14.24 4.58 17.32
CA GLY A 73 -13.04 4.46 16.48
C GLY A 73 -11.78 4.93 17.22
N ALA A 74 -11.84 6.05 17.91
CA ALA A 74 -10.73 6.55 18.72
C ALA A 74 -10.34 5.56 19.82
N PHE A 75 -11.32 4.97 20.53
CA PHE A 75 -11.06 3.95 21.56
C PHE A 75 -10.43 2.68 21.00
N LEU A 76 -10.92 2.19 19.86
CA LEU A 76 -10.41 0.93 19.28
C LEU A 76 -9.03 1.08 18.64
N CYS A 77 -8.73 2.25 18.04
CA CYS A 77 -7.49 2.47 17.28
C CYS A 77 -6.31 2.96 18.14
N GLU A 78 -6.57 3.56 19.29
CA GLU A 78 -5.52 4.09 20.18
C GLU A 78 -5.13 3.06 21.26
N SER A 79 -3.88 3.12 21.72
CA SER A 79 -3.36 2.26 22.78
C SER A 79 -2.86 3.03 24.00
N GLU A 80 -2.85 4.35 23.91
CA GLU A 80 -2.38 5.24 24.98
C GLU A 80 -3.48 6.22 25.38
N SER A 81 -3.56 6.52 26.67
CA SER A 81 -4.49 7.49 27.22
C SER A 81 -4.36 8.84 26.53
N ASN A 82 -5.49 9.47 26.23
CA ASN A 82 -5.52 10.76 25.55
C ASN A 82 -6.62 11.67 26.09
N GLU A 83 -6.41 12.98 25.94
CA GLU A 83 -7.27 14.02 26.49
C GLU A 83 -8.70 14.03 25.89
N LEU A 84 -8.87 13.56 24.64
CA LEU A 84 -10.19 13.52 23.99
C LEU A 84 -11.07 12.45 24.64
N LEU A 85 -10.57 11.21 24.76
CA LEU A 85 -11.31 10.13 25.42
C LEU A 85 -11.47 10.42 26.91
N GLN A 86 -10.48 11.07 27.58
CA GLN A 86 -10.63 11.49 28.96
C GLN A 86 -11.79 12.46 29.14
N PHE A 87 -12.10 13.29 28.14
CA PHE A 87 -13.19 14.26 28.18
C PHE A 87 -14.56 13.63 27.92
N PHE A 88 -14.68 12.75 26.91
CA PHE A 88 -15.97 12.17 26.50
C PHE A 88 -16.30 10.86 27.21
N HIS A 89 -15.32 9.96 27.37
CA HIS A 89 -15.44 8.61 27.92
C HIS A 89 -14.27 8.25 28.83
N PRO A 90 -14.18 8.83 30.05
CA PRO A 90 -13.09 8.54 30.97
C PRO A 90 -12.91 7.04 31.26
N ASP A 91 -14.01 6.29 31.34
CA ASP A 91 -14.05 4.84 31.57
C ASP A 91 -13.43 4.05 30.40
N TRP A 92 -13.56 4.51 29.16
CA TRP A 92 -12.85 3.91 28.02
C TRP A 92 -11.39 4.28 28.04
N ASN A 93 -11.06 5.52 28.40
CA ASN A 93 -9.68 5.99 28.47
C ASN A 93 -8.84 5.22 29.51
N GLU A 94 -9.44 4.83 30.64
CA GLU A 94 -8.82 3.95 31.63
C GLU A 94 -8.49 2.56 31.07
N LYS A 95 -9.30 2.09 30.12
CA LYS A 95 -9.20 0.76 29.49
C LYS A 95 -8.51 0.77 28.12
N ILE A 96 -7.94 1.90 27.72
CA ILE A 96 -7.39 2.11 26.37
C ILE A 96 -6.26 1.14 26.00
N GLY A 97 -5.53 0.64 26.99
CA GLY A 97 -4.42 -0.32 26.81
C GLY A 97 -4.86 -1.78 26.61
N LEU A 98 -6.15 -2.09 26.69
CA LEU A 98 -6.65 -3.44 26.48
C LEU A 98 -6.44 -3.93 25.05
N PRO A 99 -6.32 -5.26 24.83
CA PRO A 99 -6.35 -5.85 23.50
C PRO A 99 -7.62 -5.48 22.73
N LEU A 100 -7.52 -5.37 21.38
CA LEU A 100 -8.63 -4.97 20.52
C LEU A 100 -9.89 -5.83 20.72
N ALA A 101 -9.72 -7.15 20.87
CA ALA A 101 -10.84 -8.07 21.09
C ALA A 101 -11.62 -7.74 22.39
N GLU A 102 -10.91 -7.40 23.48
CA GLU A 102 -11.53 -7.01 24.75
C GLU A 102 -12.24 -5.65 24.64
N LYS A 103 -11.65 -4.69 23.92
CA LYS A 103 -12.28 -3.39 23.63
C LYS A 103 -13.58 -3.56 22.85
N LEU A 104 -13.61 -4.43 21.84
CA LEU A 104 -14.80 -4.76 21.06
C LEU A 104 -15.89 -5.34 21.96
N GLN A 105 -15.55 -6.23 22.90
CA GLN A 105 -16.50 -6.78 23.89
C GLN A 105 -17.06 -5.69 24.79
N LEU A 106 -16.24 -4.77 25.28
CA LEU A 106 -16.68 -3.63 26.11
C LEU A 106 -17.69 -2.72 25.36
N LEU A 107 -17.55 -2.59 24.04
CA LEU A 107 -18.49 -1.87 23.19
C LEU A 107 -19.70 -2.73 22.77
N SER A 108 -19.90 -3.87 23.44
CA SER A 108 -21.01 -4.81 23.17
C SER A 108 -21.04 -5.32 21.73
N PHE A 109 -19.86 -5.42 21.09
CA PHE A 109 -19.78 -6.00 19.77
C PHE A 109 -19.90 -7.53 19.86
N ASN A 110 -21.04 -8.04 19.41
CA ASN A 110 -21.36 -9.47 19.32
C ASN A 110 -21.47 -9.95 17.87
N GLY A 111 -20.97 -9.12 16.92
CA GLY A 111 -21.04 -9.38 15.49
C GLY A 111 -19.92 -10.28 14.96
N GLN A 112 -19.93 -10.45 13.65
CA GLN A 112 -18.93 -11.23 12.92
C GLN A 112 -17.85 -10.31 12.33
N LEU A 113 -16.71 -10.88 11.96
CA LEU A 113 -15.62 -10.12 11.31
C LEU A 113 -16.06 -9.46 9.99
N GLN A 114 -17.04 -10.05 9.31
CA GLN A 114 -17.66 -9.49 8.10
C GLN A 114 -18.32 -8.13 8.37
N ASP A 115 -18.71 -7.83 9.61
CA ASP A 115 -19.24 -6.52 9.97
C ASP A 115 -18.15 -5.43 9.93
N ILE A 116 -16.87 -5.82 10.01
CA ILE A 116 -15.71 -4.92 9.80
C ILE A 116 -15.41 -4.82 8.31
N PHE A 117 -15.26 -5.98 7.65
CA PHE A 117 -14.90 -6.09 6.24
C PHE A 117 -15.75 -7.18 5.55
N PRO A 118 -16.84 -6.80 4.85
CA PRO A 118 -17.77 -7.76 4.22
C PRO A 118 -17.10 -8.72 3.24
N SER A 119 -16.08 -8.28 2.52
CA SER A 119 -15.38 -9.05 1.50
C SER A 119 -14.37 -10.08 2.04
N LEU A 120 -14.34 -10.36 3.35
CA LEU A 120 -13.47 -11.40 3.94
C LEU A 120 -13.57 -12.78 3.26
N PRO A 121 -14.75 -13.26 2.81
CA PRO A 121 -14.85 -14.54 2.12
C PRO A 121 -14.12 -14.61 0.77
N LEU A 122 -13.71 -13.47 0.21
CA LEU A 122 -13.02 -13.37 -1.09
C LEU A 122 -11.49 -13.33 -0.96
N LEU A 123 -10.96 -13.40 0.26
CA LEU A 123 -9.52 -13.35 0.51
C LEU A 123 -8.79 -14.55 -0.08
N SER A 124 -7.52 -14.36 -0.46
CA SER A 124 -6.57 -15.44 -0.73
C SER A 124 -6.50 -16.41 0.46
N ALA A 125 -6.45 -17.71 0.20
CA ALA A 125 -6.57 -18.76 1.23
C ALA A 125 -5.50 -18.68 2.34
N ASP A 126 -4.34 -18.17 2.03
CA ASP A 126 -3.24 -18.01 2.99
C ASP A 126 -3.41 -16.84 3.97
N ILE A 127 -4.40 -15.98 3.77
CA ILE A 127 -4.64 -14.83 4.66
C ILE A 127 -5.49 -15.27 5.85
N ASP A 128 -5.03 -14.95 7.06
CA ASP A 128 -5.85 -15.08 8.26
C ASP A 128 -6.89 -13.94 8.28
N PRO A 129 -8.20 -14.25 8.18
CA PRO A 129 -9.23 -13.23 8.10
C PRO A 129 -9.32 -12.35 9.35
N THR A 130 -9.06 -12.92 10.53
CA THR A 130 -9.12 -12.20 11.80
C THR A 130 -7.97 -11.21 11.92
N ALA A 131 -6.74 -11.68 11.72
CA ALA A 131 -5.57 -10.82 11.79
C ALA A 131 -5.62 -9.73 10.73
N PHE A 132 -6.10 -10.03 9.51
CA PHE A 132 -6.26 -9.06 8.45
C PHE A 132 -7.31 -7.99 8.80
N ALA A 133 -8.52 -8.38 9.24
CA ALA A 133 -9.56 -7.43 9.64
C ALA A 133 -9.10 -6.54 10.80
N TYR A 134 -8.42 -7.10 11.79
CA TYR A 134 -7.89 -6.34 12.92
C TYR A 134 -6.75 -5.38 12.54
N SER A 135 -6.03 -5.64 11.47
CA SER A 135 -4.97 -4.75 11.01
C SER A 135 -5.47 -3.35 10.60
N PHE A 136 -6.74 -3.21 10.23
CA PHE A 136 -7.33 -1.91 9.88
C PHE A 136 -7.36 -0.92 11.06
N PHE A 137 -7.44 -1.41 12.30
CA PHE A 137 -7.46 -0.56 13.50
C PHE A 137 -6.09 0.03 13.84
N THR A 138 -5.04 -0.39 13.15
CA THR A 138 -3.68 0.05 13.44
C THR A 138 -3.07 0.77 12.25
N GLN A 139 -2.48 1.96 12.49
CA GLN A 139 -1.76 2.70 11.45
C GLN A 139 -0.50 1.94 11.03
N PRO A 140 -0.31 1.63 9.73
CA PRO A 140 0.93 1.05 9.23
C PRO A 140 2.15 1.95 9.47
N HIS A 141 3.33 1.33 9.59
CA HIS A 141 4.60 2.02 9.70
C HIS A 141 5.02 2.69 8.39
N LEU A 142 5.93 3.65 8.50
CA LEU A 142 6.72 4.13 7.38
C LEU A 142 7.95 3.22 7.23
N PHE A 143 8.15 2.65 6.06
CA PHE A 143 9.32 1.83 5.76
C PHE A 143 10.20 2.56 4.76
N ILE A 144 11.50 2.52 5.00
CA ILE A 144 12.50 2.92 4.01
C ILE A 144 13.43 1.76 3.72
N ARG A 145 13.74 1.57 2.44
CA ARG A 145 14.80 0.69 1.99
C ARG A 145 16.06 1.52 1.78
N THR A 146 17.12 1.16 2.47
CA THR A 146 18.41 1.82 2.32
C THR A 146 19.13 1.32 1.07
N ARG A 147 19.92 2.18 0.42
CA ARG A 147 20.61 1.91 -0.84
C ARG A 147 22.10 2.11 -0.69
N ASN A 148 22.89 1.50 -1.57
CA ASN A 148 24.32 1.77 -1.69
C ASN A 148 25.09 1.63 -0.36
N ASN A 149 24.72 0.67 0.49
CA ASN A 149 25.35 0.43 1.81
C ASN A 149 25.28 1.66 2.74
N LYS A 150 24.22 2.49 2.64
CA LYS A 150 24.07 3.71 3.43
C LYS A 150 23.30 3.53 4.75
N GLN A 151 22.92 2.32 5.11
CA GLN A 151 22.12 2.06 6.32
C GLN A 151 22.79 2.65 7.57
N ALA A 152 24.06 2.39 7.80
CA ALA A 152 24.77 2.90 8.97
C ALA A 152 24.79 4.45 9.03
N ALA A 153 25.00 5.11 7.91
CA ALA A 153 24.98 6.57 7.82
C ALA A 153 23.57 7.14 8.09
N ILE A 154 22.53 6.49 7.57
CA ILE A 154 21.13 6.86 7.81
C ILE A 154 20.77 6.69 9.28
N ILE A 155 21.18 5.59 9.92
CA ILE A 155 20.96 5.34 11.35
C ILE A 155 21.58 6.46 12.19
N GLN A 156 22.80 6.89 11.90
CA GLN A 156 23.44 8.00 12.61
C GLN A 156 22.66 9.32 12.48
N LEU A 157 22.10 9.61 11.29
CA LEU A 157 21.26 10.79 11.08
C LEU A 157 19.95 10.72 11.87
N LEU A 158 19.30 9.56 11.91
CA LEU A 158 18.06 9.34 12.67
C LEU A 158 18.30 9.49 14.18
N GLN A 159 19.40 8.91 14.70
CA GLN A 159 19.82 9.05 16.10
C GLN A 159 20.08 10.50 16.45
N LYS A 160 20.83 11.24 15.62
CA LYS A 160 21.10 12.67 15.81
C LYS A 160 19.83 13.52 15.79
N ALA A 161 18.82 13.12 15.02
CA ALA A 161 17.52 13.77 14.95
C ALA A 161 16.56 13.34 16.08
N GLY A 162 16.96 12.42 16.96
CA GLY A 162 16.12 11.92 18.05
C GLY A 162 14.92 11.09 17.57
N ILE A 163 15.00 10.49 16.39
CA ILE A 163 13.91 9.69 15.82
C ILE A 163 14.03 8.25 16.30
N THR A 164 12.94 7.73 16.86
CA THR A 164 12.81 6.30 17.19
C THR A 164 12.69 5.48 15.91
N PHE A 165 13.42 4.40 15.79
CA PHE A 165 13.38 3.48 14.67
C PHE A 165 13.72 2.06 15.09
N THR A 166 13.35 1.08 14.25
CA THR A 166 13.86 -0.28 14.31
C THR A 166 14.39 -0.68 12.94
N THR A 167 15.14 -1.77 12.86
CA THR A 167 15.65 -2.30 11.61
C THR A 167 15.13 -3.73 11.40
N THR A 168 14.88 -4.11 10.16
CA THR A 168 14.54 -5.47 9.79
C THR A 168 15.29 -5.87 8.50
N GLY A 169 15.85 -7.08 8.48
CA GLY A 169 16.76 -7.46 7.39
C GLY A 169 18.02 -6.59 7.32
N THR A 170 18.64 -6.55 6.17
CA THR A 170 19.94 -5.89 5.94
C THR A 170 19.84 -4.43 5.55
N ASP A 171 18.70 -3.99 5.01
CA ASP A 171 18.55 -2.69 4.35
C ASP A 171 17.22 -1.98 4.63
N THR A 172 16.38 -2.52 5.51
CA THR A 172 15.09 -1.92 5.87
C THR A 172 15.17 -1.21 7.22
N ILE A 173 14.67 0.02 7.27
CA ILE A 173 14.44 0.79 8.51
C ILE A 173 12.93 1.05 8.64
N VAL A 174 12.40 0.80 9.83
CA VAL A 174 11.00 1.00 10.21
C VAL A 174 10.90 2.26 11.05
N LEU A 175 9.99 3.15 10.67
CA LEU A 175 9.81 4.47 11.25
C LEU A 175 8.35 4.71 11.64
N PRO A 176 8.07 5.57 12.62
CA PRO A 176 6.72 6.09 12.84
C PRO A 176 6.17 6.74 11.56
N ASN A 177 4.89 6.52 11.25
CA ASN A 177 4.27 7.01 10.00
C ASN A 177 4.37 8.54 9.81
N SER A 178 4.44 9.30 10.91
CA SER A 178 4.55 10.77 10.88
C SER A 178 5.97 11.30 10.59
N THR A 179 6.97 10.42 10.41
CA THR A 179 8.37 10.82 10.24
C THR A 179 8.57 11.55 8.91
N LYS A 180 9.06 12.80 9.00
CA LYS A 180 9.41 13.60 7.81
C LYS A 180 10.83 13.29 7.36
N ILE A 181 11.02 12.10 6.78
CA ILE A 181 12.34 11.57 6.42
C ILE A 181 13.13 12.50 5.51
N ASP A 182 12.46 13.21 4.59
CA ASP A 182 13.08 14.12 3.63
C ASP A 182 13.76 15.34 4.28
N THR A 183 13.37 15.70 5.51
CA THR A 183 14.01 16.78 6.27
C THR A 183 15.24 16.30 7.03
N ILE A 184 15.39 14.99 7.22
CA ILE A 184 16.48 14.37 7.96
C ILE A 184 17.56 13.87 7.01
N ILE A 185 17.15 13.23 5.92
CA ILE A 185 18.05 12.67 4.91
C ILE A 185 17.84 13.44 3.60
N THR A 186 18.69 14.39 3.32
CA THR A 186 18.59 15.24 2.13
C THR A 186 19.05 14.53 0.85
N ASN A 187 19.95 13.54 0.98
CA ASN A 187 20.42 12.79 -0.18
C ASN A 187 19.44 11.68 -0.56
N LYS A 188 18.64 11.93 -1.59
CA LYS A 188 17.61 11.01 -2.10
C LYS A 188 18.17 9.71 -2.68
N SER A 189 19.45 9.65 -3.06
CA SER A 189 20.06 8.43 -3.59
C SER A 189 20.35 7.37 -2.50
N TRP A 190 20.22 7.71 -1.22
CA TRP A 190 20.56 6.82 -0.11
C TRP A 190 19.44 5.89 0.31
N TYR A 191 18.19 6.22 -0.02
CA TYR A 191 17.02 5.47 0.41
C TYR A 191 15.85 5.58 -0.58
N GLU A 192 14.94 4.63 -0.47
CA GLU A 192 13.62 4.67 -1.08
C GLU A 192 12.55 4.53 0.01
N ILE A 193 11.52 5.38 -0.04
CA ILE A 193 10.30 5.12 0.73
C ILE A 193 9.58 3.98 0.00
N GLN A 194 9.60 2.80 0.59
CA GLN A 194 9.04 1.59 0.01
C GLN A 194 8.50 0.69 1.12
N ASP A 195 7.24 0.28 1.01
CA ASP A 195 6.62 -0.61 1.98
C ASP A 195 7.39 -1.94 2.09
N LEU A 196 7.37 -2.55 3.29
CA LEU A 196 8.10 -3.78 3.59
C LEU A 196 7.72 -4.92 2.65
N SER A 197 6.43 -5.10 2.36
CA SER A 197 5.99 -6.16 1.45
C SER A 197 6.42 -5.91 0.02
N SER A 198 6.43 -4.64 -0.42
CA SER A 198 6.99 -4.27 -1.72
C SER A 198 8.50 -4.54 -1.79
N GLN A 199 9.23 -4.39 -0.68
CA GLN A 199 10.65 -4.77 -0.60
C GLN A 199 10.83 -6.30 -0.68
N LYS A 200 9.96 -7.08 0.04
CA LYS A 200 9.98 -8.55 0.02
C LYS A 200 9.74 -9.14 -1.39
N VAL A 201 8.97 -8.44 -2.25
CA VAL A 201 8.81 -8.82 -3.67
C VAL A 201 10.15 -8.98 -4.37
N GLY A 202 11.13 -8.16 -4.03
CA GLY A 202 12.49 -8.25 -4.57
C GLY A 202 13.19 -9.60 -4.37
N ASN A 203 12.73 -10.44 -3.45
CA ASN A 203 13.29 -11.78 -3.27
C ASN A 203 12.99 -12.71 -4.46
N LEU A 204 11.97 -12.37 -5.27
CA LEU A 204 11.65 -13.08 -6.50
C LEU A 204 12.47 -12.58 -7.71
N PHE A 205 13.25 -11.51 -7.54
CA PHE A 205 14.13 -10.98 -8.57
C PHE A 205 15.46 -11.71 -8.51
N HIS A 206 15.77 -12.49 -9.52
CA HIS A 206 17.03 -13.20 -9.69
C HIS A 206 17.77 -12.63 -10.91
N PRO A 207 18.21 -11.35 -10.86
CA PRO A 207 18.78 -10.70 -12.03
C PRO A 207 20.23 -11.13 -12.28
N GLU A 208 20.54 -11.39 -13.56
CA GLU A 208 21.92 -11.60 -14.05
C GLU A 208 22.40 -10.42 -14.88
N ALA A 209 23.70 -10.20 -14.90
CA ALA A 209 24.28 -9.11 -15.70
C ALA A 209 24.01 -9.32 -17.19
N GLY A 210 23.59 -8.27 -17.88
CA GLY A 210 23.30 -8.28 -19.31
C GLY A 210 21.88 -8.72 -19.68
N GLU A 211 21.11 -9.29 -18.75
CA GLU A 211 19.70 -9.63 -18.98
C GLU A 211 18.87 -8.40 -19.35
N ARG A 212 17.86 -8.61 -20.20
CA ARG A 212 16.83 -7.60 -20.53
C ARG A 212 15.62 -7.79 -19.64
N TRP A 213 15.36 -6.81 -18.80
CA TRP A 213 14.22 -6.75 -17.90
C TRP A 213 13.21 -5.71 -18.37
N TRP A 214 11.94 -6.04 -18.31
CA TRP A 214 10.86 -5.10 -18.56
C TRP A 214 9.94 -4.98 -17.35
N ASP A 215 9.91 -3.79 -16.73
CA ASP A 215 8.90 -3.42 -15.74
C ASP A 215 7.73 -2.78 -16.50
N CYS A 216 6.72 -3.60 -16.81
CA CYS A 216 5.71 -3.24 -17.80
C CYS A 216 4.56 -2.37 -17.25
N CYS A 217 4.41 -2.29 -15.92
CA CYS A 217 3.50 -1.40 -15.21
C CYS A 217 4.28 -0.66 -14.11
N ALA A 218 5.32 0.08 -14.51
CA ALA A 218 6.38 0.53 -13.62
C ALA A 218 5.93 1.55 -12.56
N ALA A 219 4.78 2.21 -12.76
CA ALA A 219 4.34 3.30 -11.93
C ALA A 219 5.49 4.31 -11.66
N SER A 220 5.78 4.64 -10.40
CA SER A 220 6.89 5.54 -10.04
C SER A 220 8.28 4.87 -10.02
N GLY A 221 8.41 3.60 -10.43
CA GLY A 221 9.68 2.93 -10.62
C GLY A 221 10.30 2.31 -9.36
N GLY A 222 9.58 2.14 -8.26
CA GLY A 222 10.14 1.61 -7.01
C GLY A 222 10.72 0.19 -7.15
N LYS A 223 10.07 -0.69 -7.91
CA LYS A 223 10.53 -2.05 -8.18
C LYS A 223 11.71 -2.06 -9.16
N SER A 224 11.67 -1.19 -10.16
CA SER A 224 12.78 -0.97 -11.09
C SER A 224 14.05 -0.47 -10.39
N ILE A 225 13.94 0.48 -9.44
CA ILE A 225 15.08 0.95 -8.64
C ILE A 225 15.66 -0.21 -7.82
N MET A 226 14.79 -1.02 -7.21
CA MET A 226 15.21 -2.20 -6.44
C MET A 226 15.92 -3.24 -7.31
N LEU A 227 15.45 -3.46 -8.53
CA LEU A 227 16.11 -4.33 -9.50
C LEU A 227 17.52 -3.86 -9.83
N ILE A 228 17.69 -2.57 -10.16
CA ILE A 228 19.00 -1.97 -10.47
C ILE A 228 19.93 -2.01 -9.26
N ASP A 229 19.42 -1.83 -8.03
CA ASP A 229 20.24 -1.95 -6.82
C ASP A 229 20.78 -3.38 -6.62
N LYS A 230 19.99 -4.41 -7.00
CA LYS A 230 20.43 -5.81 -6.95
C LYS A 230 21.45 -6.15 -8.02
N GLN A 231 21.25 -5.65 -9.25
CA GLN A 231 22.12 -5.93 -10.39
C GLN A 231 22.19 -4.72 -11.33
N PRO A 232 23.19 -3.85 -11.19
CA PRO A 232 23.32 -2.66 -12.04
C PRO A 232 23.57 -2.98 -13.53
N GLY A 233 23.98 -4.22 -13.85
CA GLY A 233 24.28 -4.64 -15.23
C GLY A 233 23.07 -5.07 -16.06
N VAL A 234 21.84 -5.01 -15.54
CA VAL A 234 20.64 -5.35 -16.32
C VAL A 234 20.30 -4.24 -17.34
N LYS A 235 19.73 -4.63 -18.47
CA LYS A 235 19.18 -3.73 -19.49
C LYS A 235 17.70 -3.51 -19.20
N LEU A 236 17.39 -2.39 -18.53
CA LEU A 236 16.06 -2.08 -18.06
C LEU A 236 15.22 -1.36 -19.11
N MET A 237 14.02 -1.84 -19.36
CA MET A 237 12.94 -1.13 -20.00
C MET A 237 11.79 -0.93 -18.98
N VAL A 238 11.16 0.25 -18.99
CA VAL A 238 9.99 0.58 -18.17
C VAL A 238 8.84 1.09 -19.01
N SER A 239 7.60 0.78 -18.64
CA SER A 239 6.43 1.37 -19.28
C SER A 239 5.29 1.61 -18.26
N ASP A 240 4.46 2.59 -18.56
CA ASP A 240 3.17 2.86 -17.89
C ASP A 240 2.25 3.53 -18.90
N VAL A 241 0.95 3.38 -18.75
CA VAL A 241 -0.05 4.01 -19.64
C VAL A 241 -0.15 5.52 -19.43
N ARG A 242 0.23 6.00 -18.24
CA ARG A 242 0.09 7.41 -17.83
C ARG A 242 1.38 8.20 -18.05
N ALA A 243 1.33 9.17 -18.96
CA ALA A 243 2.46 10.04 -19.27
C ALA A 243 3.00 10.80 -18.04
N SER A 244 2.11 11.30 -17.17
CA SER A 244 2.51 12.01 -15.93
C SER A 244 3.27 11.12 -14.97
N ILE A 245 2.97 9.83 -14.93
CA ILE A 245 3.66 8.86 -14.09
C ILE A 245 5.07 8.58 -14.63
N ILE A 246 5.23 8.45 -15.94
CA ILE A 246 6.56 8.31 -16.57
C ILE A 246 7.42 9.56 -16.30
N GLN A 247 6.85 10.77 -16.30
CA GLN A 247 7.59 11.97 -15.89
C GLN A 247 8.06 11.92 -14.43
N ASN A 248 7.21 11.46 -13.51
CA ASN A 248 7.59 11.26 -12.11
C ASN A 248 8.67 10.18 -11.96
N LEU A 249 8.59 9.09 -12.73
CA LEU A 249 9.60 8.04 -12.78
C LEU A 249 10.95 8.59 -13.22
N HIS A 250 11.00 9.41 -14.28
CA HIS A 250 12.25 10.04 -14.74
C HIS A 250 12.90 10.88 -13.64
N GLN A 251 12.11 11.69 -12.92
CA GLN A 251 12.62 12.48 -11.80
C GLN A 251 13.17 11.58 -10.69
N ARG A 252 12.43 10.54 -10.31
CA ARG A 252 12.84 9.60 -9.26
C ARG A 252 14.09 8.81 -9.64
N PHE A 253 14.20 8.36 -10.90
CA PHE A 253 15.40 7.68 -11.39
C PHE A 253 16.63 8.60 -11.39
N LYS A 254 16.46 9.88 -11.75
CA LYS A 254 17.51 10.90 -11.64
C LYS A 254 17.99 11.05 -10.20
N GLU A 255 17.06 11.16 -9.24
CA GLU A 255 17.37 11.23 -7.80
C GLU A 255 18.08 9.95 -7.30
N ALA A 256 17.66 8.78 -7.79
CA ALA A 256 18.25 7.49 -7.51
C ALA A 256 19.60 7.26 -8.21
N GLY A 257 20.02 8.14 -9.13
CA GLY A 257 21.27 8.01 -9.88
C GLY A 257 21.21 7.02 -11.03
N ILE A 258 20.02 6.58 -11.47
CA ILE A 258 19.82 5.66 -12.59
C ILE A 258 19.75 6.46 -13.90
N ARG A 259 20.66 6.13 -14.84
CA ARG A 259 20.81 6.88 -16.10
C ARG A 259 20.56 6.04 -17.35
N GLN A 260 20.67 4.72 -17.25
CA GLN A 260 20.58 3.81 -18.42
C GLN A 260 19.29 2.98 -18.30
N TYR A 261 18.28 3.35 -19.07
CA TYR A 261 17.01 2.63 -19.19
C TYR A 261 16.26 3.11 -20.43
N GLU A 262 15.35 2.30 -20.93
CA GLU A 262 14.37 2.68 -21.94
C GLU A 262 13.03 2.98 -21.24
N ALA A 263 12.33 4.04 -21.62
CA ALA A 263 11.00 4.34 -21.07
C ALA A 263 10.00 4.57 -22.19
N VAL A 264 8.81 3.98 -22.08
CA VAL A 264 7.76 4.07 -23.11
C VAL A 264 6.40 4.28 -22.42
N ILE A 265 5.61 5.20 -22.98
CA ILE A 265 4.18 5.32 -22.61
C ILE A 265 3.44 4.27 -23.44
N LEU A 266 2.79 3.31 -22.78
CA LEU A 266 2.23 2.14 -23.45
C LEU A 266 0.96 1.64 -22.75
N ASP A 267 -0.10 1.50 -23.54
CA ASP A 267 -1.31 0.80 -23.10
C ASP A 267 -1.21 -0.70 -23.44
N LEU A 268 -1.06 -1.50 -22.41
CA LEU A 268 -0.93 -2.96 -22.51
C LEU A 268 -2.28 -3.68 -22.68
N THR A 269 -3.39 -2.96 -22.71
CA THR A 269 -4.72 -3.55 -22.93
C THR A 269 -5.10 -3.62 -24.39
N THR A 270 -4.33 -3.00 -25.28
CA THR A 270 -4.58 -3.01 -26.72
C THR A 270 -4.38 -4.39 -27.33
N ALA A 271 -5.22 -4.73 -28.30
CA ALA A 271 -5.16 -6.04 -28.98
C ALA A 271 -3.83 -6.29 -29.71
N VAL A 272 -3.18 -5.22 -30.16
CA VAL A 272 -1.89 -5.30 -30.86
C VAL A 272 -0.95 -4.27 -30.28
N LEU A 273 0.13 -4.74 -29.65
CA LEU A 273 1.20 -3.85 -29.18
C LEU A 273 1.95 -3.20 -30.36
N PRO A 274 2.52 -1.99 -30.18
CA PRO A 274 3.34 -1.32 -31.18
C PRO A 274 4.49 -2.23 -31.65
N GLU A 275 4.84 -2.16 -32.94
CA GLU A 275 5.89 -2.98 -33.57
C GLU A 275 7.21 -2.90 -32.82
N VAL A 276 7.62 -1.70 -32.41
CA VAL A 276 8.84 -1.45 -31.64
C VAL A 276 8.92 -2.25 -30.34
N ILE A 277 7.79 -2.71 -29.80
CA ILE A 277 7.72 -3.56 -28.61
C ILE A 277 7.61 -5.01 -29.01
N ARG A 278 6.79 -5.35 -30.02
CA ARG A 278 6.57 -6.73 -30.50
C ARG A 278 7.85 -7.45 -30.97
N GLU A 279 8.80 -6.70 -31.48
CA GLU A 279 10.10 -7.23 -31.90
C GLU A 279 11.09 -7.45 -30.77
N LYS A 280 10.79 -6.98 -29.55
CA LYS A 280 11.66 -7.16 -28.37
C LYS A 280 11.39 -8.51 -27.72
N GLN A 281 12.45 -9.07 -27.16
CA GLN A 281 12.41 -10.25 -26.31
C GLN A 281 13.08 -9.96 -24.99
N PHE A 282 12.47 -10.39 -23.88
CA PHE A 282 12.93 -10.13 -22.52
C PHE A 282 13.28 -11.44 -21.80
N ASP A 283 14.33 -11.39 -21.01
CA ASP A 283 14.71 -12.48 -20.12
C ASP A 283 13.72 -12.55 -18.95
N GLN A 284 13.29 -11.38 -18.46
CA GLN A 284 12.39 -11.25 -17.32
C GLN A 284 11.41 -10.11 -17.54
N ILE A 285 10.15 -10.30 -17.07
CA ILE A 285 9.12 -9.24 -17.07
C ILE A 285 8.59 -9.09 -15.64
N ILE A 286 8.57 -7.86 -15.13
CA ILE A 286 7.86 -7.47 -13.91
C ILE A 286 6.49 -6.94 -14.33
N LEU A 287 5.43 -7.57 -13.86
CA LEU A 287 4.05 -7.14 -14.01
C LEU A 287 3.47 -6.81 -12.63
N ASP A 288 3.73 -5.60 -12.14
CA ASP A 288 3.05 -5.03 -10.97
C ASP A 288 1.67 -4.54 -11.42
N ALA A 289 0.73 -5.47 -11.48
CA ALA A 289 -0.52 -5.32 -12.18
C ALA A 289 -1.45 -4.31 -11.49
N PRO A 290 -2.20 -3.50 -12.24
CA PRO A 290 -3.28 -2.71 -11.66
C PRO A 290 -4.29 -3.64 -10.96
N CYS A 291 -4.70 -3.27 -9.75
CA CYS A 291 -5.54 -4.09 -8.88
C CYS A 291 -6.39 -3.23 -7.95
N THR A 292 -7.27 -3.84 -7.16
CA THR A 292 -8.10 -3.15 -6.17
C THR A 292 -7.29 -2.37 -5.14
N GLY A 293 -6.03 -2.75 -4.90
CA GLY A 293 -5.20 -2.15 -3.85
C GLY A 293 -5.57 -2.57 -2.44
N SER A 294 -6.40 -3.61 -2.29
CA SER A 294 -7.00 -4.00 -1.01
C SER A 294 -6.00 -4.34 0.10
N GLY A 295 -4.79 -4.74 -0.25
CA GLY A 295 -3.72 -4.98 0.72
C GLY A 295 -3.12 -3.70 1.32
N THR A 296 -3.43 -2.52 0.76
CA THR A 296 -2.91 -1.22 1.24
C THR A 296 -3.94 -0.41 2.05
N TRP A 297 -5.18 -0.93 2.22
CA TRP A 297 -6.29 -0.17 2.79
C TRP A 297 -6.12 0.17 4.27
N ALA A 298 -5.20 -0.48 5.00
CA ALA A 298 -4.83 0.00 6.33
C ALA A 298 -4.19 1.42 6.30
N ARG A 299 -3.66 1.87 5.13
CA ARG A 299 -3.20 3.26 4.91
C ARG A 299 -4.31 4.19 4.46
N SER A 300 -5.29 3.65 3.72
CA SER A 300 -6.43 4.37 3.15
C SER A 300 -7.73 3.68 3.55
N PRO A 301 -8.10 3.73 4.86
CA PRO A 301 -9.20 2.93 5.41
C PRO A 301 -10.57 3.32 4.84
N GLU A 302 -10.70 4.51 4.27
CA GLU A 302 -11.89 4.93 3.54
C GLU A 302 -12.25 3.97 2.40
N ASN A 303 -11.25 3.32 1.80
CA ASN A 303 -11.47 2.35 0.73
C ASN A 303 -12.26 1.13 1.19
N VAL A 304 -12.12 0.69 2.46
CA VAL A 304 -12.94 -0.40 3.01
C VAL A 304 -14.42 0.01 3.05
N TYR A 305 -14.68 1.28 3.41
CA TYR A 305 -16.02 1.80 3.59
C TYR A 305 -16.77 2.00 2.27
N TYR A 306 -16.07 2.43 1.21
CA TYR A 306 -16.63 2.75 -0.11
C TYR A 306 -16.39 1.65 -1.16
N PHE A 307 -15.81 0.50 -0.78
CA PHE A 307 -15.47 -0.56 -1.72
C PHE A 307 -16.68 -1.15 -2.43
N ASN A 308 -16.56 -1.31 -3.76
CA ASN A 308 -17.48 -2.08 -4.58
C ASN A 308 -16.83 -3.39 -5.03
N GLU A 309 -17.37 -4.54 -4.61
CA GLU A 309 -16.85 -5.88 -4.94
C GLU A 309 -16.86 -6.19 -6.43
N GLU A 310 -17.72 -5.57 -7.24
CA GLU A 310 -17.74 -5.74 -8.69
C GLU A 310 -16.42 -5.34 -9.34
N SER A 311 -15.68 -4.41 -8.72
CA SER A 311 -14.36 -3.97 -9.18
C SER A 311 -13.34 -5.11 -9.21
N ILE A 312 -13.46 -6.13 -8.35
CA ILE A 312 -12.56 -7.30 -8.34
C ILE A 312 -12.57 -8.01 -9.69
N ALA A 313 -13.78 -8.26 -10.23
CA ALA A 313 -13.91 -8.94 -11.53
C ALA A 313 -13.33 -8.09 -12.67
N SER A 314 -13.53 -6.77 -12.62
CA SER A 314 -13.00 -5.83 -13.60
C SER A 314 -11.47 -5.81 -13.60
N TYR A 315 -10.85 -5.75 -12.43
CA TYR A 315 -9.38 -5.81 -12.30
C TYR A 315 -8.83 -7.19 -12.69
N GLN A 316 -9.49 -8.28 -12.33
CA GLN A 316 -9.09 -9.63 -12.78
C GLN A 316 -9.02 -9.73 -14.31
N GLN A 317 -10.04 -9.23 -15.02
CA GLN A 317 -10.06 -9.23 -16.48
C GLN A 317 -8.93 -8.35 -17.06
N LEU A 318 -8.68 -7.20 -16.45
CA LEU A 318 -7.60 -6.29 -16.85
C LEU A 318 -6.23 -6.97 -16.68
N GLN A 319 -5.98 -7.61 -15.55
CA GLN A 319 -4.75 -8.35 -15.23
C GLN A 319 -4.51 -9.49 -16.23
N LYS A 320 -5.53 -10.31 -16.49
CA LYS A 320 -5.45 -11.40 -17.50
C LYS A 320 -5.11 -10.85 -18.87
N ARG A 321 -5.74 -9.76 -19.30
CA ARG A 321 -5.50 -9.12 -20.60
C ARG A 321 -4.08 -8.60 -20.72
N ILE A 322 -3.60 -7.84 -19.72
CA ILE A 322 -2.22 -7.33 -19.73
C ILE A 322 -1.21 -8.47 -19.76
N ALA A 323 -1.37 -9.47 -18.89
CA ALA A 323 -0.46 -10.60 -18.83
C ALA A 323 -0.41 -11.37 -20.16
N THR A 324 -1.57 -11.65 -20.78
CA THR A 324 -1.65 -12.32 -22.09
C THR A 324 -0.90 -11.57 -23.18
N ASN A 325 -0.89 -10.23 -23.13
CA ASN A 325 -0.21 -9.41 -24.13
C ASN A 325 1.31 -9.33 -23.91
N VAL A 326 1.82 -9.45 -22.67
CA VAL A 326 3.26 -9.32 -22.39
C VAL A 326 4.00 -10.68 -22.41
N ILE A 327 3.34 -11.79 -22.06
CA ILE A 327 3.94 -13.13 -21.99
C ILE A 327 4.58 -13.61 -23.31
N PRO A 328 4.01 -13.33 -24.51
CA PRO A 328 4.66 -13.70 -25.77
C PRO A 328 6.04 -13.09 -25.95
N LEU A 329 6.33 -11.97 -25.29
CA LEU A 329 7.62 -11.26 -25.34
C LEU A 329 8.67 -11.82 -24.37
N LEU A 330 8.32 -12.83 -23.56
CA LEU A 330 9.29 -13.60 -22.78
C LEU A 330 10.06 -14.56 -23.68
N LYS A 331 11.36 -14.61 -23.53
CA LYS A 331 12.21 -15.64 -24.10
C LYS A 331 11.86 -17.02 -23.56
N PRO A 332 12.14 -18.12 -24.28
CA PRO A 332 12.16 -19.46 -23.68
C PRO A 332 13.05 -19.49 -22.43
N GLY A 333 12.55 -20.05 -21.33
CA GLY A 333 13.22 -20.05 -20.03
C GLY A 333 13.14 -18.74 -19.26
N GLY A 334 12.59 -17.69 -19.85
CA GLY A 334 12.35 -16.40 -19.17
C GLY A 334 11.24 -16.48 -18.13
N SER A 335 11.16 -15.50 -17.23
CA SER A 335 10.16 -15.49 -16.17
C SER A 335 9.34 -14.21 -16.11
N LEU A 336 8.07 -14.38 -15.78
CA LEU A 336 7.15 -13.32 -15.38
C LEU A 336 7.09 -13.24 -13.85
N ILE A 337 7.36 -12.09 -13.30
CA ILE A 337 7.10 -11.78 -11.90
C ILE A 337 5.76 -11.06 -11.85
N TYR A 338 4.69 -11.81 -11.52
CA TYR A 338 3.33 -11.29 -11.38
C TYR A 338 3.12 -10.79 -9.95
N ILE A 339 2.67 -9.56 -9.81
CA ILE A 339 2.56 -8.87 -8.52
C ILE A 339 1.23 -8.12 -8.46
N THR A 340 0.56 -8.14 -7.30
CA THR A 340 -0.54 -7.25 -6.96
C THR A 340 -0.39 -6.74 -5.53
N CYS A 341 -0.99 -5.60 -5.22
CA CYS A 341 -1.25 -5.18 -3.85
C CYS A 341 -2.70 -5.52 -3.45
N SER A 342 -3.25 -6.60 -3.98
CA SER A 342 -4.57 -7.15 -3.64
C SER A 342 -4.45 -8.32 -2.66
N VAL A 343 -5.48 -8.46 -1.83
CA VAL A 343 -5.66 -9.61 -0.93
C VAL A 343 -6.71 -10.61 -1.45
N PHE A 344 -7.33 -10.34 -2.60
CA PHE A 344 -8.40 -11.17 -3.15
C PHE A 344 -7.88 -12.30 -4.04
N SER A 345 -8.38 -13.52 -3.80
CA SER A 345 -8.01 -14.72 -4.57
C SER A 345 -8.24 -14.56 -6.07
N LYS A 346 -9.32 -13.88 -6.47
CA LYS A 346 -9.64 -13.62 -7.89
C LYS A 346 -8.56 -12.81 -8.61
N GLU A 347 -7.90 -11.87 -7.93
CA GLU A 347 -6.81 -11.07 -8.51
C GLU A 347 -5.45 -11.75 -8.37
N ASN A 348 -5.32 -12.76 -7.53
CA ASN A 348 -4.10 -13.45 -7.16
C ASN A 348 -4.06 -14.87 -7.76
N GLU A 349 -4.49 -15.87 -7.00
CA GLU A 349 -4.38 -17.28 -7.36
C GLU A 349 -5.16 -17.63 -8.65
N ASP A 350 -6.34 -17.04 -8.86
CA ASP A 350 -7.16 -17.32 -10.04
C ASP A 350 -6.52 -16.74 -11.32
N VAL A 351 -5.81 -15.61 -11.23
CA VAL A 351 -5.03 -15.10 -12.37
C VAL A 351 -3.85 -16.00 -12.65
N VAL A 352 -3.12 -16.45 -11.62
CA VAL A 352 -1.99 -17.38 -11.78
C VAL A 352 -2.46 -18.68 -12.43
N ALA A 353 -3.53 -19.29 -11.95
CA ALA A 353 -4.10 -20.51 -12.52
C ALA A 353 -4.51 -20.34 -14.00
N PHE A 354 -5.11 -19.20 -14.32
CA PHE A 354 -5.43 -18.84 -15.71
C PHE A 354 -4.16 -18.75 -16.57
N LEU A 355 -3.10 -18.10 -16.10
CA LEU A 355 -1.85 -17.95 -16.83
C LEU A 355 -1.17 -19.30 -17.06
N GLU A 356 -1.11 -20.17 -16.05
CA GLU A 356 -0.56 -21.52 -16.19
C GLU A 356 -1.31 -22.33 -17.23
N ALA A 357 -2.66 -22.28 -17.22
CA ALA A 357 -3.51 -23.01 -18.14
C ALA A 357 -3.43 -22.52 -19.60
N GLN A 358 -3.33 -21.19 -19.81
CA GLN A 358 -3.40 -20.59 -21.14
C GLN A 358 -2.04 -20.41 -21.81
N THR A 359 -0.96 -20.28 -21.05
CA THR A 359 0.35 -19.88 -21.60
C THR A 359 1.45 -20.92 -21.42
N GLY A 360 1.20 -21.97 -20.63
CA GLY A 360 2.18 -22.98 -20.28
C GLY A 360 3.22 -22.53 -19.26
N LEU A 361 3.18 -21.29 -18.77
CA LEU A 361 4.01 -20.84 -17.65
C LEU A 361 3.80 -21.76 -16.44
N LYS A 362 4.83 -21.93 -15.63
CA LYS A 362 4.79 -22.71 -14.39
C LYS A 362 5.22 -21.86 -13.20
N LYS A 363 4.39 -21.83 -12.16
CA LYS A 363 4.75 -21.19 -10.88
C LYS A 363 5.94 -21.91 -10.27
N GLN A 364 6.98 -21.12 -9.93
CA GLN A 364 8.18 -21.62 -9.28
C GLN A 364 8.18 -21.30 -7.79
N GLU A 365 7.88 -20.06 -7.43
CA GLU A 365 7.96 -19.57 -6.07
C GLU A 365 7.02 -18.39 -5.84
N GLY A 366 6.85 -17.99 -4.57
CA GLY A 366 6.03 -16.86 -4.17
C GLY A 366 4.61 -17.23 -3.74
N GLY A 367 3.81 -16.23 -3.43
CA GLY A 367 2.47 -16.31 -2.89
C GLY A 367 2.08 -15.02 -2.16
N VAL A 368 1.21 -15.13 -1.16
CA VAL A 368 0.78 -14.01 -0.32
C VAL A 368 1.91 -13.52 0.59
N ILE A 369 2.14 -12.22 0.61
CA ILE A 369 3.04 -11.53 1.54
C ILE A 369 2.17 -10.86 2.61
N LYS A 370 2.15 -11.44 3.82
CA LYS A 370 1.27 -11.08 4.95
C LYS A 370 1.78 -9.85 5.70
N GLY A 371 1.83 -8.69 5.02
CA GLY A 371 2.35 -7.46 5.61
C GLY A 371 1.55 -6.96 6.81
N TYR A 372 0.26 -7.33 6.92
CA TYR A 372 -0.58 -6.99 8.07
C TYR A 372 0.01 -7.47 9.42
N ASN A 373 0.81 -8.52 9.44
CA ASN A 373 1.51 -8.98 10.65
C ASN A 373 2.65 -8.04 11.07
N ASP A 374 3.19 -7.27 10.13
CA ASP A 374 4.33 -6.38 10.32
C ASP A 374 3.91 -4.89 10.33
N ARG A 375 2.60 -4.58 10.43
CA ARG A 375 2.05 -3.23 10.24
C ARG A 375 2.49 -2.62 8.90
N ALA A 376 2.51 -3.44 7.86
CA ALA A 376 2.85 -3.14 6.47
C ALA A 376 1.68 -3.47 5.53
N ASP A 377 1.80 -3.08 4.28
CA ASP A 377 0.84 -3.45 3.25
C ASP A 377 0.89 -4.95 2.99
N SER A 378 -0.23 -5.56 2.58
CA SER A 378 -0.24 -6.94 2.11
C SER A 378 -0.14 -6.98 0.59
N MET A 379 0.56 -7.98 0.07
CA MET A 379 0.76 -8.13 -1.36
C MET A 379 0.68 -9.60 -1.76
N PHE A 380 0.55 -9.81 -3.04
CA PHE A 380 0.75 -11.12 -3.66
C PHE A 380 1.85 -10.99 -4.72
N ALA A 381 2.79 -11.92 -4.74
CA ALA A 381 3.84 -11.93 -5.75
C ALA A 381 4.28 -13.37 -6.05
N VAL A 382 4.35 -13.71 -7.32
CA VAL A 382 4.82 -15.03 -7.79
C VAL A 382 5.75 -14.90 -8.97
N ARG A 383 6.71 -15.81 -9.06
CA ARG A 383 7.57 -16.03 -10.22
C ARG A 383 7.03 -17.19 -11.04
N LEU A 384 6.76 -16.94 -12.31
CA LEU A 384 6.29 -17.93 -13.28
C LEU A 384 7.32 -18.05 -14.42
N THR A 385 7.75 -19.25 -14.77
CA THR A 385 8.77 -19.49 -15.82
C THR A 385 8.13 -20.14 -17.04
N LYS A 386 8.60 -19.68 -18.24
CA LYS A 386 8.16 -20.14 -19.55
C LYS A 386 8.88 -21.41 -19.99
#